data_f79f8978ee61383bf6fbed001237296f
#
_entry.id   f79f8978ee61383bf6fbed001237296f
#
_cell.length_a   1.000
_cell.length_b   1.000
_cell.length_c   1.000
_cell.angle_alpha   90.00
_cell.angle_beta   90.00
_cell.angle_gamma   90.00
#
_symmetry.space_group_name_H-M   'P 1'
#
loop_
_entity.id
_entity.type
_entity.pdbx_description
1 polymer ?
#
loop_
_entity_poly.entity_id
_entity_poly.type
_entity_poly.pdbx_seq_one_letter_code
_entity_poly.pdbx_strand_id
1 'polypeptide(L)'
;MRKSNKIIALVLSIILTVSMSATVFAATKAKPNEWDSFGTSAEGPKYPQIRGEYRTVDSLVGIKKKQKEFILEVKVDGKTEKLHLTFPSTGGFRLTGSHKGYFAPKDVQDITYQKNDKTMIQMRAEDGTAVSFKKEGSGFRLSVFNKENRKLFDISPEQIAFSFENSEIKKVRLELPLASEESIYGTGERFNELDQTGKRLLMWNVDAGYNNATGALNAEKWRGYKNVPIIYSNRGYTLFFNSFYSGRLDIGYTNSKKCTMEFQGPDFDFFVWTGTPKENISGYTSLTGTSIVLPKWGYRYMA
;
A
#
# COMPACT_ATOMS: atom_id res chain seq x y z
N MET A 1 -63.44 4.89 15.62
CA MET A 1 -62.63 5.42 14.52
C MET A 1 -61.19 5.87 14.88
N ARG A 2 -60.89 6.37 16.08
CA ARG A 2 -59.53 6.85 16.47
C ARG A 2 -58.48 5.73 16.72
N LYS A 3 -58.87 4.51 17.08
CA LYS A 3 -57.93 3.37 17.31
C LYS A 3 -57.44 2.72 15.99
N SER A 4 -58.27 2.69 14.97
CA SER A 4 -57.93 2.09 13.66
C SER A 4 -56.83 2.84 12.93
N ASN A 5 -56.84 4.19 12.99
CA ASN A 5 -55.85 5.00 12.29
C ASN A 5 -54.42 4.95 12.90
N LYS A 6 -54.35 4.65 14.24
CA LYS A 6 -53.04 4.46 14.88
C LYS A 6 -52.36 3.14 14.54
N ILE A 7 -53.17 2.07 14.31
CA ILE A 7 -52.62 0.77 13.89
C ILE A 7 -52.17 0.83 12.44
N ILE A 8 -52.92 1.50 11.55
CA ILE A 8 -52.52 1.68 10.14
C ILE A 8 -51.24 2.53 10.04
N ALA A 9 -51.08 3.60 10.85
CA ALA A 9 -49.89 4.40 10.86
C ALA A 9 -48.66 3.62 11.40
N LEU A 10 -48.83 2.75 12.39
CA LEU A 10 -47.76 1.90 12.93
C LEU A 10 -47.31 0.83 11.90
N VAL A 11 -48.26 0.19 11.21
CA VAL A 11 -47.97 -0.80 10.17
C VAL A 11 -47.26 -0.17 8.97
N LEU A 12 -47.68 1.02 8.53
CA LEU A 12 -47.03 1.78 7.48
C LEU A 12 -45.62 2.22 7.87
N SER A 13 -45.39 2.61 9.13
CA SER A 13 -44.06 2.96 9.64
C SER A 13 -43.12 1.75 9.67
N ILE A 14 -43.60 0.57 10.07
CA ILE A 14 -42.82 -0.67 10.06
C ILE A 14 -42.49 -1.12 8.64
N ILE A 15 -43.45 -1.01 7.70
CA ILE A 15 -43.21 -1.34 6.30
C ILE A 15 -42.19 -0.39 5.66
N LEU A 16 -42.23 0.92 5.99
CA LEU A 16 -41.25 1.89 5.50
C LEU A 16 -39.85 1.64 6.05
N THR A 17 -39.72 1.29 7.33
CA THR A 17 -38.41 0.99 7.94
C THR A 17 -37.83 -0.32 7.44
N VAL A 18 -38.64 -1.34 7.19
CA VAL A 18 -38.18 -2.62 6.61
C VAL A 18 -37.82 -2.46 5.14
N SER A 19 -38.54 -1.63 4.37
CA SER A 19 -38.16 -1.36 2.96
C SER A 19 -36.92 -0.50 2.84
N MET A 20 -36.68 0.44 3.74
CA MET A 20 -35.43 1.22 3.77
C MET A 20 -34.22 0.38 4.21
N SER A 21 -34.38 -0.58 5.12
CA SER A 21 -33.30 -1.50 5.49
C SER A 21 -33.01 -2.52 4.37
N ALA A 22 -34.02 -2.98 3.64
CA ALA A 22 -33.82 -3.91 2.53
C ALA A 22 -33.12 -3.24 1.33
N THR A 23 -33.36 -1.94 1.09
CA THR A 23 -32.65 -1.19 0.02
C THR A 23 -31.21 -0.87 0.38
N VAL A 24 -30.87 -0.71 1.65
CA VAL A 24 -29.48 -0.49 2.10
C VAL A 24 -28.67 -1.79 2.02
N PHE A 25 -29.27 -2.96 2.21
CA PHE A 25 -28.58 -4.25 2.03
C PHE A 25 -28.48 -4.72 0.57
N ALA A 26 -29.33 -4.22 -0.34
CA ALA A 26 -29.26 -4.57 -1.76
C ALA A 26 -28.25 -3.72 -2.56
N ALA A 27 -27.74 -2.63 -1.98
CA ALA A 27 -26.84 -1.71 -2.66
C ALA A 27 -25.35 -2.06 -2.55
N THR A 28 -24.97 -3.19 -1.98
CA THR A 28 -23.58 -3.66 -1.89
C THR A 28 -23.34 -5.00 -2.58
N LYS A 29 -23.97 -5.24 -3.73
CA LYS A 29 -23.26 -6.06 -4.72
C LYS A 29 -22.08 -5.22 -5.18
N ALA A 30 -20.90 -5.53 -4.65
CA ALA A 30 -19.65 -5.06 -5.20
C ALA A 30 -19.78 -5.19 -6.73
N LYS A 31 -19.60 -4.08 -7.45
CA LYS A 31 -19.45 -4.14 -8.91
C LYS A 31 -18.43 -5.23 -9.18
N PRO A 32 -18.66 -6.11 -10.17
CA PRO A 32 -17.65 -7.08 -10.58
C PRO A 32 -16.32 -6.34 -10.63
N ASN A 33 -15.31 -6.89 -10.00
CA ASN A 33 -14.04 -6.22 -9.79
C ASN A 33 -13.55 -5.80 -11.18
N GLU A 34 -13.69 -4.53 -11.57
CA GLU A 34 -13.29 -4.05 -12.90
C GLU A 34 -11.81 -4.39 -13.20
N TRP A 35 -11.01 -4.72 -12.18
CA TRP A 35 -9.69 -5.30 -12.32
C TRP A 35 -9.68 -6.61 -13.11
N ASP A 36 -10.76 -7.38 -13.10
CA ASP A 36 -10.87 -8.63 -13.85
C ASP A 36 -11.04 -8.39 -15.36
N SER A 37 -11.44 -7.19 -15.77
CA SER A 37 -11.53 -6.80 -17.18
C SER A 37 -10.23 -6.27 -17.77
N PHE A 38 -9.21 -5.99 -16.95
CA PHE A 38 -7.88 -5.66 -17.43
C PHE A 38 -7.21 -6.90 -18.05
N GLY A 39 -7.17 -6.99 -19.35
CA GLY A 39 -6.50 -8.06 -20.06
C GLY A 39 -7.40 -9.02 -20.84
N THR A 40 -8.67 -8.69 -21.01
CA THR A 40 -9.58 -9.45 -21.89
C THR A 40 -9.68 -8.92 -23.32
N SER A 41 -8.86 -7.93 -23.72
CA SER A 41 -8.78 -7.60 -25.15
C SER A 41 -8.12 -8.78 -25.88
N ALA A 42 -8.79 -9.29 -26.90
CA ALA A 42 -8.37 -10.43 -27.69
C ALA A 42 -7.03 -10.26 -28.43
N GLU A 43 -6.41 -9.10 -28.36
CA GLU A 43 -5.26 -8.68 -29.18
C GLU A 43 -4.09 -8.08 -28.38
N GLY A 44 -4.07 -8.14 -27.05
CA GLY A 44 -2.97 -7.60 -26.23
C GLY A 44 -2.25 -8.66 -25.39
N PRO A 45 -1.02 -8.38 -24.91
CA PRO A 45 -0.34 -9.29 -23.99
C PRO A 45 -1.22 -9.56 -22.78
N LYS A 46 -1.40 -10.83 -22.43
CA LYS A 46 -2.17 -11.24 -21.25
C LYS A 46 -1.49 -10.68 -20.01
N TYR A 47 -2.12 -9.71 -19.36
CA TYR A 47 -1.64 -9.19 -18.09
C TYR A 47 -1.82 -10.24 -16.99
N PRO A 48 -0.85 -10.38 -16.09
CA PRO A 48 -1.01 -11.26 -14.96
C PRO A 48 -2.16 -10.75 -14.08
N GLN A 49 -3.17 -11.59 -13.95
CA GLN A 49 -4.33 -11.30 -13.12
C GLN A 49 -3.94 -11.51 -11.66
N ILE A 50 -4.04 -10.47 -10.83
CA ILE A 50 -3.85 -10.60 -9.39
C ILE A 50 -5.16 -11.13 -8.80
N ARG A 51 -5.33 -12.45 -8.86
CA ARG A 51 -6.48 -13.18 -8.31
C ARG A 51 -6.09 -13.86 -6.99
N GLY A 52 -7.05 -14.16 -6.19
CA GLY A 52 -6.92 -14.94 -4.95
C GLY A 52 -7.48 -14.21 -3.74
N GLU A 53 -7.86 -14.99 -2.77
CA GLU A 53 -8.33 -14.48 -1.49
C GLU A 53 -7.15 -14.01 -0.65
N TYR A 54 -7.33 -12.84 -0.01
CA TYR A 54 -6.39 -12.32 0.96
C TYR A 54 -6.85 -12.69 2.38
N ARG A 55 -5.89 -13.07 3.20
CA ARG A 55 -6.03 -13.23 4.64
C ARG A 55 -5.27 -12.11 5.33
N THR A 56 -5.97 -11.33 6.11
CA THR A 56 -5.35 -10.28 6.93
C THR A 56 -4.63 -10.89 8.14
N VAL A 57 -3.81 -10.10 8.79
CA VAL A 57 -3.24 -10.49 10.07
C VAL A 57 -4.38 -10.63 11.09
N ASP A 58 -4.48 -11.82 11.73
CA ASP A 58 -5.55 -12.13 12.68
C ASP A 58 -5.23 -11.64 14.09
N SER A 59 -3.99 -11.86 14.53
CA SER A 59 -3.58 -11.53 15.89
C SER A 59 -2.08 -11.39 16.05
N LEU A 60 -1.68 -10.71 17.12
CA LEU A 60 -0.31 -10.61 17.59
C LEU A 60 -0.02 -11.79 18.53
N VAL A 61 0.99 -12.60 18.21
CA VAL A 61 1.45 -13.73 19.01
C VAL A 61 2.52 -13.31 20.00
N GLY A 62 3.50 -12.52 19.54
CA GLY A 62 4.64 -12.14 20.35
C GLY A 62 5.41 -10.94 19.81
N ILE A 63 6.32 -10.45 20.64
CA ILE A 63 7.19 -9.32 20.33
C ILE A 63 8.60 -9.67 20.75
N LYS A 64 9.57 -9.41 19.86
CA LYS A 64 10.99 -9.50 20.17
C LYS A 64 11.66 -8.15 19.92
N LYS A 65 12.35 -7.65 20.94
CA LYS A 65 13.10 -6.39 20.88
C LYS A 65 14.57 -6.73 20.78
N LYS A 66 15.24 -6.18 19.79
CA LYS A 66 16.69 -6.28 19.60
C LYS A 66 17.26 -4.87 19.40
N GLN A 67 18.57 -4.75 19.46
CA GLN A 67 19.24 -3.46 19.27
C GLN A 67 19.01 -2.87 17.87
N LYS A 68 18.93 -3.71 16.84
CA LYS A 68 18.81 -3.31 15.43
C LYS A 68 17.48 -3.69 14.78
N GLU A 69 16.61 -4.35 15.52
CA GLU A 69 15.43 -4.96 14.94
C GLU A 69 14.29 -5.09 15.96
N PHE A 70 13.10 -4.75 15.54
CA PHE A 70 11.86 -4.99 16.30
C PHE A 70 11.00 -5.98 15.51
N ILE A 71 10.68 -7.13 16.12
CA ILE A 71 9.98 -8.21 15.43
C ILE A 71 8.60 -8.39 16.05
N LEU A 72 7.58 -8.42 15.19
CA LEU A 72 6.21 -8.81 15.50
C LEU A 72 5.99 -10.24 14.99
N GLU A 73 5.65 -11.16 15.88
CA GLU A 73 5.17 -12.48 15.51
C GLU A 73 3.63 -12.41 15.44
N VAL A 74 3.07 -12.65 14.26
CA VAL A 74 1.64 -12.49 13.98
C VAL A 74 1.05 -13.77 13.43
N LYS A 75 -0.25 -13.98 13.63
CA LYS A 75 -1.02 -15.07 13.01
C LYS A 75 -1.67 -14.56 11.74
N VAL A 76 -1.61 -15.39 10.70
CA VAL A 76 -2.32 -15.19 9.42
C VAL A 76 -2.81 -16.56 8.96
N ASP A 77 -4.12 -16.76 8.91
CA ASP A 77 -4.73 -18.03 8.48
C ASP A 77 -4.14 -19.25 9.24
N GLY A 78 -4.05 -19.11 10.56
CA GLY A 78 -3.50 -20.14 11.45
C GLY A 78 -1.97 -20.29 11.45
N LYS A 79 -1.25 -19.67 10.52
CA LYS A 79 0.22 -19.69 10.44
C LYS A 79 0.84 -18.55 11.22
N THR A 80 2.07 -18.73 11.68
CA THR A 80 2.84 -17.67 12.33
C THR A 80 3.81 -17.06 11.32
N GLU A 81 3.62 -15.77 11.05
CA GLU A 81 4.49 -14.95 10.22
C GLU A 81 5.25 -13.95 11.08
N LYS A 82 6.39 -13.48 10.60
CA LYS A 82 7.22 -12.48 11.28
C LYS A 82 7.29 -11.21 10.46
N LEU A 83 7.02 -10.09 11.10
CA LEU A 83 7.21 -8.76 10.54
C LEU A 83 8.40 -8.12 11.25
N HIS A 84 9.43 -7.80 10.47
CA HIS A 84 10.68 -7.22 10.93
C HIS A 84 10.71 -5.73 10.64
N LEU A 85 10.78 -4.91 11.67
CA LEU A 85 10.95 -3.47 11.57
C LEU A 85 12.39 -3.11 11.88
N THR A 86 13.03 -2.42 10.94
CA THR A 86 14.41 -1.94 11.03
C THR A 86 14.51 -0.49 10.59
N PHE A 87 15.57 0.22 10.97
CA PHE A 87 15.87 1.57 10.51
C PHE A 87 17.15 1.52 9.65
N PRO A 88 17.03 1.56 8.30
CA PRO A 88 18.17 1.52 7.41
C PRO A 88 19.10 2.73 7.59
N SER A 89 20.40 2.57 7.32
CA SER A 89 21.36 3.68 7.28
C SER A 89 21.01 4.75 6.21
N THR A 90 20.17 4.39 5.24
CA THR A 90 19.63 5.31 4.22
C THR A 90 18.47 6.18 4.72
N GLY A 91 18.15 6.11 6.03
CA GLY A 91 17.05 6.83 6.67
C GLY A 91 15.72 6.09 6.60
N GLY A 92 14.72 6.64 7.32
CA GLY A 92 13.39 6.08 7.40
C GLY A 92 13.31 4.75 8.17
N PHE A 93 12.30 3.95 7.88
CA PHE A 93 12.20 2.59 8.40
C PHE A 93 11.82 1.61 7.29
N ARG A 94 12.09 0.34 7.52
CA ARG A 94 11.68 -0.80 6.69
C ARG A 94 10.80 -1.73 7.51
N LEU A 95 9.69 -2.18 6.92
CA LEU A 95 8.91 -3.30 7.45
C LEU A 95 8.91 -4.43 6.42
N THR A 96 9.41 -5.58 6.81
CA THR A 96 9.52 -6.74 5.93
C THR A 96 8.97 -8.01 6.57
N GLY A 97 8.37 -8.87 5.77
CA GLY A 97 7.89 -10.20 6.18
C GLY A 97 8.99 -11.26 6.18
N SER A 98 8.60 -12.52 6.07
CA SER A 98 9.50 -13.67 6.09
C SER A 98 10.45 -13.75 4.90
N HIS A 99 10.09 -13.10 3.80
CA HIS A 99 10.89 -13.06 2.57
C HIS A 99 11.64 -11.73 2.47
N LYS A 100 12.72 -11.72 1.68
CA LYS A 100 13.54 -10.54 1.44
C LYS A 100 13.27 -10.01 0.05
N GLY A 101 12.94 -8.73 -0.04
CA GLY A 101 12.84 -8.02 -1.31
C GLY A 101 14.20 -7.82 -1.99
N TYR A 102 14.21 -7.20 -3.16
CA TYR A 102 15.39 -7.06 -4.03
C TYR A 102 16.48 -6.18 -3.45
N PHE A 103 16.10 -5.02 -2.89
CA PHE A 103 17.07 -4.12 -2.28
C PHE A 103 17.17 -4.45 -0.80
N ALA A 104 18.39 -4.72 -0.35
CA ALA A 104 18.70 -4.87 1.06
C ALA A 104 19.60 -3.70 1.47
N PRO A 105 19.28 -2.99 2.57
CA PRO A 105 20.20 -1.96 3.09
C PRO A 105 21.52 -2.62 3.50
N LYS A 106 22.64 -1.95 3.22
CA LYS A 106 23.96 -2.43 3.62
C LYS A 106 24.08 -2.49 5.14
N ASP A 107 23.55 -1.45 5.79
CA ASP A 107 23.58 -1.30 7.23
C ASP A 107 22.22 -0.86 7.76
N VAL A 108 21.98 -1.12 9.03
CA VAL A 108 20.84 -0.64 9.80
C VAL A 108 21.30 0.06 11.04
N GLN A 109 20.65 1.16 11.39
CA GLN A 109 20.88 1.95 12.59
C GLN A 109 20.45 1.18 13.83
N ASP A 110 21.01 1.53 14.96
CA ASP A 110 20.52 1.06 16.24
C ASP A 110 19.16 1.71 16.58
N ILE A 111 18.31 0.96 17.26
CA ILE A 111 16.98 1.42 17.67
C ILE A 111 17.09 2.07 19.04
N THR A 112 16.72 3.35 19.11
CA THR A 112 16.52 4.04 20.38
C THR A 112 15.08 3.88 20.84
N TYR A 113 14.89 3.20 21.97
CA TYR A 113 13.57 3.02 22.60
C TYR A 113 13.27 4.21 23.52
N GLN A 114 12.46 5.17 23.05
CA GLN A 114 12.08 6.37 23.80
C GLN A 114 11.01 6.10 24.85
N LYS A 115 10.06 5.22 24.54
CA LYS A 115 9.05 4.72 25.46
C LYS A 115 9.00 3.20 25.37
N ASN A 116 9.02 2.52 26.50
CA ASN A 116 9.11 1.08 26.56
C ASN A 116 8.36 0.53 27.77
N ASP A 117 7.04 0.67 27.75
CA ASP A 117 6.17 0.08 28.75
C ASP A 117 5.40 -1.14 28.18
N LYS A 118 4.55 -1.74 29.02
CA LYS A 118 3.78 -2.94 28.64
C LYS A 118 2.76 -2.71 27.52
N THR A 119 2.36 -1.47 27.30
CA THR A 119 1.27 -1.09 26.41
C THR A 119 1.76 -0.35 25.18
N MET A 120 2.91 0.34 25.27
CA MET A 120 3.42 1.20 24.22
C MET A 120 4.95 1.17 24.16
N ILE A 121 5.46 1.04 22.95
CA ILE A 121 6.90 1.12 22.65
C ILE A 121 7.06 2.18 21.58
N GLN A 122 7.92 3.15 21.81
CA GLN A 122 8.27 4.15 20.81
C GLN A 122 9.74 4.01 20.45
N MET A 123 10.00 3.88 19.17
CA MET A 123 11.31 3.73 18.56
C MET A 123 11.61 4.96 17.71
N ARG A 124 12.84 5.43 17.73
CA ARG A 124 13.29 6.55 16.91
C ARG A 124 14.65 6.25 16.27
N ALA A 125 14.77 6.60 15.00
CA ALA A 125 16.02 6.59 14.25
C ALA A 125 16.78 7.91 14.39
N GLU A 126 18.03 7.92 13.98
CA GLU A 126 18.91 9.11 14.01
C GLU A 126 18.41 10.24 13.09
N ASP A 127 17.78 9.90 11.97
CA ASP A 127 17.16 10.87 11.05
C ASP A 127 15.88 11.52 11.60
N GLY A 128 15.46 11.10 12.80
CA GLY A 128 14.27 11.60 13.48
C GLY A 128 12.99 10.87 13.14
N THR A 129 12.97 9.95 12.18
CA THR A 129 11.82 9.08 11.91
C THR A 129 11.49 8.27 13.16
N ALA A 130 10.21 8.25 13.55
CA ALA A 130 9.80 7.48 14.71
C ALA A 130 8.61 6.56 14.39
N VAL A 131 8.62 5.40 15.02
CA VAL A 131 7.52 4.44 14.99
C VAL A 131 7.09 4.12 16.42
N SER A 132 5.81 4.24 16.69
CA SER A 132 5.20 3.84 17.96
C SER A 132 4.40 2.56 17.75
N PHE A 133 4.71 1.56 18.55
CA PHE A 133 3.93 0.34 18.64
C PHE A 133 3.01 0.38 19.87
N LYS A 134 1.75 0.05 19.69
CA LYS A 134 0.76 -0.11 20.76
C LYS A 134 0.04 -1.43 20.58
N LYS A 135 0.02 -2.26 21.62
CA LYS A 135 -0.83 -3.46 21.64
C LYS A 135 -2.29 -3.04 21.83
N GLU A 136 -3.18 -3.52 20.98
CA GLU A 136 -4.62 -3.23 21.01
C GLU A 136 -5.41 -4.55 20.93
N GLY A 137 -5.98 -4.99 22.06
CA GLY A 137 -6.68 -6.27 22.13
C GLY A 137 -5.78 -7.44 21.74
N SER A 138 -6.22 -8.23 20.75
CA SER A 138 -5.44 -9.30 20.12
C SER A 138 -4.50 -8.81 19.01
N GLY A 139 -4.63 -7.54 18.59
CA GLY A 139 -3.84 -6.95 17.52
C GLY A 139 -2.83 -5.90 18.00
N PHE A 140 -2.50 -4.99 17.09
CA PHE A 140 -1.55 -3.91 17.34
C PHE A 140 -1.86 -2.68 16.46
N ARG A 141 -1.23 -1.56 16.82
CA ARG A 141 -1.14 -0.36 15.99
C ARG A 141 0.31 0.10 15.90
N LEU A 142 0.81 0.27 14.68
CA LEU A 142 2.05 0.98 14.39
C LEU A 142 1.70 2.39 13.93
N SER A 143 2.14 3.42 14.66
CA SER A 143 1.97 4.81 14.28
C SER A 143 3.29 5.37 13.81
N VAL A 144 3.30 6.00 12.65
CA VAL A 144 4.48 6.58 12.01
C VAL A 144 4.48 8.08 12.22
N PHE A 145 5.63 8.62 12.63
CA PHE A 145 5.83 10.03 12.93
C PHE A 145 7.06 10.56 12.18
N ASN A 146 6.99 11.80 11.75
CA ASN A 146 8.14 12.52 11.24
C ASN A 146 9.05 13.06 12.37
N LYS A 147 10.12 13.74 12.00
CA LYS A 147 11.11 14.30 12.94
C LYS A 147 10.51 15.36 13.89
N GLU A 148 9.44 16.03 13.49
CA GLU A 148 8.71 17.01 14.30
C GLU A 148 7.64 16.36 15.20
N ASN A 149 7.59 15.03 15.34
CA ASN A 149 6.57 14.28 16.06
C ASN A 149 5.14 14.41 15.52
N ARG A 150 4.97 14.86 14.28
CA ARG A 150 3.67 14.83 13.63
C ARG A 150 3.35 13.41 13.16
N LYS A 151 2.21 12.89 13.58
CA LYS A 151 1.73 11.60 13.11
C LYS A 151 1.34 11.68 11.62
N LEU A 152 1.86 10.77 10.82
CA LEU A 152 1.62 10.68 9.39
C LEU A 152 0.50 9.70 9.07
N PHE A 153 0.62 8.46 9.55
CA PHE A 153 -0.39 7.41 9.37
C PHE A 153 -0.21 6.30 10.42
N ASP A 154 -1.19 5.42 10.47
CA ASP A 154 -1.18 4.20 11.28
C ASP A 154 -1.18 2.97 10.36
N ILE A 155 -0.61 1.87 10.85
CA ILE A 155 -0.71 0.53 10.27
C ILE A 155 -1.24 -0.41 11.35
N SER A 156 -2.31 -1.11 11.05
CA SER A 156 -2.97 -2.09 11.91
C SER A 156 -3.07 -3.46 11.23
N PRO A 157 -3.39 -4.54 11.94
CA PRO A 157 -3.40 -5.90 11.41
C PRO A 157 -4.20 -6.05 10.12
N GLU A 158 -5.38 -5.46 10.05
CA GLU A 158 -6.29 -5.56 8.91
C GLU A 158 -5.76 -4.89 7.62
N GLN A 159 -4.73 -4.06 7.73
CA GLN A 159 -4.09 -3.37 6.62
C GLN A 159 -2.99 -4.20 5.96
N ILE A 160 -2.55 -5.29 6.59
CA ILE A 160 -1.54 -6.20 6.10
C ILE A 160 -2.21 -7.53 5.74
N ALA A 161 -2.04 -7.97 4.50
CA ALA A 161 -2.67 -9.20 4.05
C ALA A 161 -1.77 -10.03 3.13
N PHE A 162 -2.00 -11.33 3.15
CA PHE A 162 -1.30 -12.32 2.37
C PHE A 162 -2.29 -13.23 1.65
N SER A 163 -1.92 -13.71 0.46
CA SER A 163 -2.62 -14.78 -0.23
C SER A 163 -1.72 -16.01 -0.29
N PHE A 164 -2.28 -17.13 0.07
CA PHE A 164 -1.54 -18.41 0.14
C PHE A 164 -2.02 -19.37 -0.94
N GLU A 165 -1.08 -20.13 -1.49
CA GLU A 165 -1.34 -21.29 -2.33
C GLU A 165 -0.35 -22.39 -1.91
N ASN A 166 -0.85 -23.59 -1.66
CA ASN A 166 -0.03 -24.72 -1.15
C ASN A 166 0.83 -24.34 0.05
N SER A 167 0.30 -23.55 0.96
CA SER A 167 0.97 -23.03 2.16
C SER A 167 2.08 -22.01 1.94
N GLU A 168 2.33 -21.59 0.71
CA GLU A 168 3.30 -20.55 0.37
C GLU A 168 2.61 -19.22 0.13
N ILE A 169 3.25 -18.13 0.51
CA ILE A 169 2.79 -16.76 0.18
C ILE A 169 2.98 -16.55 -1.32
N LYS A 170 1.91 -16.22 -2.02
CA LYS A 170 1.92 -15.93 -3.46
C LYS A 170 1.65 -14.48 -3.79
N LYS A 171 1.02 -13.75 -2.85
CA LYS A 171 0.72 -12.33 -3.02
C LYS A 171 0.73 -11.64 -1.67
N VAL A 172 1.04 -10.37 -1.71
CA VAL A 172 1.09 -9.51 -0.54
C VAL A 172 0.30 -8.23 -0.79
N ARG A 173 -0.29 -7.67 0.26
CA ARG A 173 -1.05 -6.43 0.20
C ARG A 173 -0.77 -5.58 1.44
N LEU A 174 -0.58 -4.29 1.19
CA LEU A 174 -0.56 -3.25 2.19
C LEU A 174 -1.64 -2.22 1.87
N GLU A 175 -2.46 -1.87 2.85
CA GLU A 175 -3.39 -0.76 2.78
C GLU A 175 -2.91 0.36 3.71
N LEU A 176 -2.87 1.60 3.23
CA LEU A 176 -2.62 2.78 4.04
C LEU A 176 -3.87 3.66 4.08
N PRO A 177 -4.15 4.33 5.21
CA PRO A 177 -5.18 5.35 5.23
C PRO A 177 -4.77 6.51 4.31
N LEU A 178 -5.72 7.03 3.55
CA LEU A 178 -5.57 8.20 2.72
C LEU A 178 -6.41 9.32 3.31
N ALA A 179 -5.79 10.45 3.65
CA ALA A 179 -6.49 11.60 4.17
C ALA A 179 -7.23 12.35 3.06
N SER A 180 -8.29 13.11 3.39
CA SER A 180 -9.13 13.80 2.41
C SER A 180 -8.37 14.80 1.54
N GLU A 181 -7.37 15.47 2.09
CA GLU A 181 -6.54 16.48 1.41
C GLU A 181 -5.17 15.93 1.01
N GLU A 182 -5.03 14.61 0.92
CA GLU A 182 -3.77 13.98 0.59
C GLU A 182 -3.66 13.77 -0.91
N SER A 183 -2.56 14.30 -1.48
CA SER A 183 -2.17 14.06 -2.86
C SER A 183 -0.99 13.11 -2.91
N ILE A 184 -1.06 12.14 -3.80
CA ILE A 184 -0.05 11.11 -4.02
C ILE A 184 0.59 11.29 -5.38
N TYR A 185 1.92 11.31 -5.41
CA TYR A 185 2.75 11.47 -6.59
C TYR A 185 3.67 10.25 -6.79
N GLY A 186 4.35 10.17 -7.92
CA GLY A 186 5.32 9.11 -8.20
C GLY A 186 4.79 8.04 -9.12
N THR A 187 5.06 6.77 -8.81
CA THR A 187 4.64 5.57 -9.54
C THR A 187 5.35 5.31 -10.88
N GLY A 188 6.40 6.08 -11.19
CA GLY A 188 7.18 5.93 -12.42
C GLY A 188 6.68 6.79 -13.58
N GLU A 189 7.06 6.40 -14.80
CA GLU A 189 6.72 7.11 -16.03
C GLU A 189 5.33 6.69 -16.52
N ARG A 190 4.40 7.64 -16.56
CA ARG A 190 3.00 7.42 -16.95
C ARG A 190 2.46 8.54 -17.82
N PHE A 191 1.46 8.23 -18.63
CA PHE A 191 0.76 9.18 -19.51
C PHE A 191 -0.54 9.68 -18.85
N ASN A 192 -0.44 10.14 -17.62
CA ASN A 192 -1.57 10.70 -16.87
C ASN A 192 -1.12 11.95 -16.09
N GLU A 193 -2.02 12.48 -15.28
CA GLU A 193 -1.75 13.66 -14.46
C GLU A 193 -0.70 13.36 -13.39
N LEU A 194 -0.03 14.41 -12.89
CA LEU A 194 1.01 14.30 -11.86
C LEU A 194 0.46 13.72 -10.54
N ASP A 195 -0.72 14.16 -10.11
CA ASP A 195 -1.42 13.62 -8.94
C ASP A 195 -2.08 12.28 -9.29
N GLN A 196 -1.68 11.25 -8.59
CA GLN A 196 -2.18 9.89 -8.77
C GLN A 196 -3.38 9.57 -7.87
N THR A 197 -3.83 10.51 -7.04
CA THR A 197 -5.01 10.32 -6.17
C THR A 197 -6.27 10.10 -7.01
N GLY A 198 -7.12 9.16 -6.58
CA GLY A 198 -8.31 8.76 -7.32
C GLY A 198 -8.05 7.82 -8.52
N LYS A 199 -6.85 7.24 -8.62
CA LYS A 199 -6.48 6.39 -9.77
C LYS A 199 -6.17 4.95 -9.36
N ARG A 200 -6.34 4.06 -10.33
CA ARG A 200 -5.85 2.67 -10.30
C ARG A 200 -4.72 2.54 -11.30
N LEU A 201 -3.65 1.91 -10.89
CA LEU A 201 -2.43 1.79 -11.68
C LEU A 201 -1.95 0.36 -11.70
N LEU A 202 -1.57 -0.12 -12.88
CA LEU A 202 -0.94 -1.42 -13.04
C LEU A 202 0.58 -1.26 -12.94
N MET A 203 1.20 -2.06 -12.06
CA MET A 203 2.65 -2.17 -11.94
C MET A 203 3.14 -3.29 -12.88
N TRP A 204 3.11 -3.01 -14.16
CA TRP A 204 3.52 -3.89 -15.24
C TRP A 204 4.07 -3.05 -16.38
N ASN A 205 5.35 -3.18 -16.69
CA ASN A 205 5.98 -2.41 -17.76
C ASN A 205 5.46 -2.86 -19.11
N VAL A 206 4.91 -1.94 -19.87
CA VAL A 206 4.32 -2.18 -21.18
C VAL A 206 4.86 -1.15 -22.16
N ASP A 207 5.31 -1.60 -23.30
CA ASP A 207 5.49 -0.68 -24.42
C ASP A 207 4.11 -0.20 -24.88
N ALA A 208 3.80 1.07 -24.56
CA ALA A 208 2.57 1.71 -24.96
C ALA A 208 2.62 2.20 -26.41
N GLY A 209 3.23 1.41 -27.31
CA GLY A 209 3.51 1.75 -28.68
C GLY A 209 2.33 2.34 -29.47
N TYR A 210 2.65 2.96 -30.56
CA TYR A 210 1.69 3.57 -31.48
C TYR A 210 0.80 2.48 -32.11
N ASN A 211 -0.53 2.66 -32.02
CA ASN A 211 -1.44 1.79 -32.74
C ASN A 211 -1.57 2.25 -34.19
N ASN A 212 -0.90 1.50 -35.08
CA ASN A 212 -0.90 1.80 -36.51
C ASN A 212 -2.30 1.78 -37.16
N ALA A 213 -3.26 1.07 -36.60
CA ALA A 213 -4.62 0.99 -37.13
C ALA A 213 -5.48 2.22 -36.79
N THR A 214 -5.23 2.86 -35.66
CA THR A 214 -6.03 4.00 -35.18
C THR A 214 -5.28 5.33 -35.18
N GLY A 215 -3.96 5.32 -35.43
CA GLY A 215 -3.13 6.52 -35.34
C GLY A 215 -3.02 7.10 -33.92
N ALA A 216 -3.42 6.35 -32.90
CA ALA A 216 -3.41 6.80 -31.53
C ALA A 216 -2.31 6.09 -30.73
N LEU A 217 -1.71 6.80 -29.78
CA LEU A 217 -0.87 6.16 -28.78
C LEU A 217 -1.74 5.27 -27.90
N ASN A 218 -1.35 4.01 -27.73
CA ASN A 218 -1.96 3.08 -26.79
C ASN A 218 -1.62 3.44 -25.32
N ALA A 219 -1.60 4.74 -25.03
CA ALA A 219 -1.31 5.27 -23.71
C ALA A 219 -2.56 5.21 -22.84
N GLU A 220 -2.90 4.02 -22.40
CA GLU A 220 -3.94 3.86 -21.41
C GLU A 220 -3.47 4.47 -20.07
N LYS A 221 -4.30 5.29 -19.45
CA LYS A 221 -3.99 6.09 -18.25
C LYS A 221 -3.46 5.30 -17.06
N TRP A 222 -3.70 3.99 -17.02
CA TRP A 222 -3.29 3.08 -15.96
C TRP A 222 -2.01 2.28 -16.25
N ARG A 223 -1.48 2.35 -17.47
CA ARG A 223 -0.22 1.70 -17.91
C ARG A 223 0.97 2.65 -17.80
N GLY A 224 2.18 2.10 -17.86
CA GLY A 224 3.41 2.89 -17.90
C GLY A 224 4.57 2.10 -18.52
N TYR A 225 5.50 2.81 -19.13
CA TYR A 225 6.74 2.24 -19.65
C TYR A 225 7.67 1.77 -18.53
N LYS A 226 7.80 2.59 -17.50
CA LYS A 226 8.69 2.37 -16.37
C LYS A 226 7.90 2.52 -15.09
N ASN A 227 7.36 1.42 -14.60
CA ASN A 227 6.66 1.44 -13.33
C ASN A 227 7.67 1.37 -12.19
N VAL A 228 7.56 2.28 -11.25
CA VAL A 228 8.34 2.28 -10.01
C VAL A 228 7.35 2.25 -8.85
N PRO A 229 7.39 1.23 -7.99
CA PRO A 229 6.43 1.08 -6.89
C PRO A 229 6.76 2.01 -5.71
N ILE A 230 6.85 3.31 -6.02
CA ILE A 230 7.13 4.39 -5.06
C ILE A 230 6.02 5.42 -5.12
N ILE A 231 5.57 5.86 -3.95
CA ILE A 231 4.61 6.94 -3.80
C ILE A 231 5.19 8.03 -2.92
N TYR A 232 4.90 9.27 -3.26
CA TYR A 232 5.24 10.47 -2.48
C TYR A 232 3.96 11.15 -2.04
N SER A 233 3.79 11.33 -0.73
CA SER A 233 2.65 12.04 -0.17
C SER A 233 3.00 13.49 0.14
N ASN A 234 2.06 14.43 -0.18
CA ASN A 234 2.17 15.82 0.25
C ASN A 234 2.15 15.98 1.78
N ARG A 235 1.84 14.93 2.52
CA ARG A 235 1.91 14.91 3.99
C ARG A 235 3.33 14.73 4.52
N GLY A 236 4.34 14.55 3.66
CA GLY A 236 5.74 14.46 4.02
C GLY A 236 6.21 13.05 4.33
N TYR A 237 5.74 12.07 3.60
CA TYR A 237 6.31 10.72 3.58
C TYR A 237 6.40 10.16 2.16
N THR A 238 7.28 9.20 2.01
CA THR A 238 7.45 8.41 0.79
C THR A 238 7.44 6.95 1.17
N LEU A 239 6.70 6.14 0.43
CA LEU A 239 6.69 4.69 0.57
C LEU A 239 7.19 4.05 -0.71
N PHE A 240 8.14 3.14 -0.61
CA PHE A 240 8.64 2.29 -1.67
C PHE A 240 8.34 0.83 -1.35
N PHE A 241 7.57 0.18 -2.21
CA PHE A 241 7.34 -1.26 -2.10
C PHE A 241 8.44 -2.00 -2.88
N ASN A 242 9.30 -2.71 -2.16
CA ASN A 242 10.51 -3.34 -2.70
C ASN A 242 10.17 -4.67 -3.41
N SER A 243 9.53 -4.56 -4.57
CA SER A 243 9.11 -5.70 -5.37
C SER A 243 9.30 -5.45 -6.86
N PHE A 244 9.79 -6.46 -7.58
CA PHE A 244 9.82 -6.49 -9.06
C PHE A 244 8.71 -7.37 -9.66
N TYR A 245 7.90 -7.95 -8.82
CA TYR A 245 6.72 -8.67 -9.28
C TYR A 245 5.67 -7.71 -9.82
N SER A 246 4.81 -8.22 -10.70
CA SER A 246 3.65 -7.46 -11.12
C SER A 246 2.76 -7.12 -9.94
N GLY A 247 2.15 -5.95 -10.01
CA GLY A 247 1.31 -5.46 -8.94
C GLY A 247 0.29 -4.45 -9.43
N ARG A 248 -0.47 -3.92 -8.49
CA ARG A 248 -1.41 -2.84 -8.73
C ARG A 248 -1.48 -1.90 -7.54
N LEU A 249 -1.74 -0.64 -7.84
CA LEU A 249 -2.04 0.38 -6.84
C LEU A 249 -3.46 0.89 -7.06
N ASP A 250 -4.21 0.98 -5.98
CA ASP A 250 -5.49 1.68 -5.92
C ASP A 250 -5.32 2.85 -4.95
N ILE A 251 -5.21 4.05 -5.50
CA ILE A 251 -4.92 5.25 -4.74
C ILE A 251 -6.22 6.04 -4.57
N GLY A 252 -7.11 5.55 -3.73
CA GLY A 252 -8.37 6.20 -3.46
C GLY A 252 -9.45 6.06 -4.55
N TYR A 253 -9.24 5.23 -5.56
CA TYR A 253 -10.25 5.02 -6.63
C TYR A 253 -11.43 4.21 -6.14
N THR A 254 -11.18 3.02 -5.58
CA THR A 254 -12.25 2.14 -5.05
C THR A 254 -12.77 2.66 -3.71
N ASN A 255 -11.89 3.18 -2.88
CA ASN A 255 -12.21 3.77 -1.59
C ASN A 255 -11.33 5.01 -1.37
N SER A 256 -11.94 6.19 -1.39
CA SER A 256 -11.24 7.48 -1.26
C SER A 256 -10.44 7.66 0.03
N LYS A 257 -10.64 6.79 1.02
CA LYS A 257 -9.92 6.81 2.31
C LYS A 257 -8.76 5.82 2.39
N LYS A 258 -8.45 5.11 1.28
CA LYS A 258 -7.44 4.05 1.27
C LYS A 258 -6.52 4.14 0.06
N CYS A 259 -5.23 3.92 0.30
CA CYS A 259 -4.24 3.60 -0.72
C CYS A 259 -3.87 2.12 -0.57
N THR A 260 -4.19 1.30 -1.56
CA THR A 260 -3.93 -0.14 -1.56
C THR A 260 -2.80 -0.46 -2.51
N MET A 261 -1.79 -1.17 -2.04
CA MET A 261 -0.66 -1.66 -2.83
C MET A 261 -0.66 -3.19 -2.77
N GLU A 262 -0.77 -3.84 -3.93
CA GLU A 262 -0.82 -5.30 -4.04
C GLU A 262 0.24 -5.77 -5.03
N PHE A 263 1.01 -6.80 -4.66
CA PHE A 263 2.03 -7.39 -5.51
C PHE A 263 1.93 -8.91 -5.52
N GLN A 264 2.18 -9.51 -6.67
CA GLN A 264 2.46 -10.93 -6.77
C GLN A 264 3.81 -11.24 -6.13
N GLY A 265 4.02 -12.51 -5.80
CA GLY A 265 5.24 -12.95 -5.12
C GLY A 265 5.14 -12.90 -3.59
N PRO A 266 6.14 -13.48 -2.92
CA PRO A 266 6.11 -13.69 -1.47
C PRO A 266 6.64 -12.49 -0.67
N ASP A 267 7.22 -11.49 -1.32
CA ASP A 267 8.00 -10.45 -0.66
C ASP A 267 7.09 -9.33 -0.12
N PHE A 268 6.73 -9.42 1.16
CA PHE A 268 6.17 -8.29 1.89
C PHE A 268 7.33 -7.45 2.41
N ASP A 269 7.69 -6.41 1.66
CA ASP A 269 8.84 -5.58 1.97
C ASP A 269 8.64 -4.15 1.48
N PHE A 270 8.66 -3.19 2.40
CA PHE A 270 8.55 -1.80 2.04
C PHE A 270 9.36 -0.89 2.94
N PHE A 271 9.77 0.24 2.38
CA PHE A 271 10.49 1.31 3.04
C PHE A 271 9.61 2.54 3.15
N VAL A 272 9.78 3.26 4.23
CA VAL A 272 9.13 4.57 4.44
C VAL A 272 10.17 5.58 4.86
N TRP A 273 10.28 6.66 4.11
CA TRP A 273 11.06 7.85 4.49
C TRP A 273 10.09 8.96 4.89
N THR A 274 10.51 9.77 5.88
CA THR A 274 9.70 10.88 6.38
C THR A 274 10.51 12.18 6.27
N GLY A 275 9.92 13.18 5.61
CA GLY A 275 10.60 14.45 5.40
C GLY A 275 10.12 15.17 4.13
N THR A 276 10.93 16.08 3.66
CA THR A 276 10.70 16.77 2.39
C THR A 276 10.88 15.81 1.20
N PRO A 277 10.29 16.10 0.03
CA PRO A 277 10.51 15.28 -1.16
C PRO A 277 11.98 15.07 -1.52
N LYS A 278 12.82 16.09 -1.32
CA LYS A 278 14.27 16.01 -1.58
C LYS A 278 14.97 15.03 -0.62
N GLU A 279 14.68 15.11 0.68
CA GLU A 279 15.20 14.18 1.68
C GLU A 279 14.78 12.75 1.37
N ASN A 280 13.51 12.55 1.05
CA ASN A 280 12.94 11.22 0.74
C ASN A 280 13.53 10.61 -0.54
N ILE A 281 13.72 11.42 -1.60
CA ILE A 281 14.40 10.96 -2.83
C ILE A 281 15.86 10.60 -2.53
N SER A 282 16.55 11.38 -1.70
CA SER A 282 17.92 11.06 -1.29
C SER A 282 18.00 9.72 -0.57
N GLY A 283 17.08 9.44 0.37
CA GLY A 283 16.98 8.15 1.05
C GLY A 283 16.74 6.99 0.06
N TYR A 284 15.80 7.17 -0.84
CA TYR A 284 15.49 6.16 -1.88
C TYR A 284 16.70 5.90 -2.79
N THR A 285 17.35 6.94 -3.32
CA THR A 285 18.50 6.77 -4.21
C THR A 285 19.76 6.27 -3.49
N SER A 286 19.88 6.52 -2.19
CA SER A 286 20.93 5.90 -1.37
C SER A 286 20.76 4.39 -1.23
N LEU A 287 19.50 3.90 -1.27
CA LEU A 287 19.19 2.48 -1.25
C LEU A 287 19.36 1.83 -2.63
N THR A 288 18.81 2.46 -3.68
CA THR A 288 18.66 1.86 -5.02
C THR A 288 19.76 2.23 -5.99
N GLY A 289 20.57 3.22 -5.67
CA GLY A 289 21.54 3.83 -6.54
C GLY A 289 20.96 5.04 -7.31
N THR A 290 21.88 5.87 -7.81
CA THR A 290 21.55 7.02 -8.66
C THR A 290 21.73 6.68 -10.13
N SER A 291 21.01 7.37 -11.01
CA SER A 291 21.21 7.28 -12.46
C SER A 291 22.60 7.79 -12.83
N ILE A 292 23.23 7.14 -13.78
CA ILE A 292 24.46 7.66 -14.39
C ILE A 292 24.14 8.88 -15.26
N VAL A 293 25.04 9.84 -15.26
CA VAL A 293 24.96 10.96 -16.21
C VAL A 293 25.52 10.48 -17.54
N LEU A 294 24.67 10.40 -18.54
CA LEU A 294 25.09 10.02 -19.88
C LEU A 294 25.94 11.15 -20.51
N PRO A 295 26.91 10.82 -21.38
CA PRO A 295 27.59 11.81 -22.19
C PRO A 295 26.60 12.51 -23.13
N LYS A 296 26.92 13.75 -23.54
CA LYS A 296 26.00 14.58 -24.37
C LYS A 296 25.41 13.87 -25.58
N TRP A 297 26.18 13.01 -26.21
CA TRP A 297 25.72 12.23 -27.38
C TRP A 297 24.63 11.20 -27.02
N GLY A 298 24.60 10.71 -25.80
CA GLY A 298 23.58 9.76 -25.32
C GLY A 298 22.19 10.37 -25.14
N TYR A 299 22.07 11.70 -25.18
CA TYR A 299 20.79 12.42 -25.12
C TYR A 299 20.27 12.86 -26.51
N ARG A 300 20.96 12.43 -27.59
CA ARG A 300 20.51 12.75 -28.95
C ARG A 300 19.49 11.72 -29.41
N TYR A 301 18.56 12.20 -30.23
CA TYR A 301 17.67 11.33 -30.97
C TYR A 301 18.50 10.43 -31.89
N MET A 302 18.31 9.14 -31.75
CA MET A 302 18.85 8.15 -32.69
C MET A 302 17.69 7.71 -33.59
N ALA A 303 17.73 8.09 -34.85
CA ALA A 303 16.80 7.65 -35.89
C ALA A 303 17.18 6.25 -36.40
#